data_226f23900c99a654f3f04b97e82f5856
#
_entry.id   226f23900c99a654f3f04b97e82f5856
#
_cell.length_a   1.000
_cell.length_b   1.000
_cell.length_c   1.000
_cell.angle_alpha   90.00
_cell.angle_beta   90.00
_cell.angle_gamma   90.00
#
_symmetry.space_group_name_H-M   'P 1'
#
loop_
_entity.id
_entity.type
_entity.pdbx_description
1 polymer ?
#
loop_
_entity_poly.entity_id
_entity_poly.type
_entity_poly.pdbx_seq_one_letter_code
_entity_poly.pdbx_strand_id
1 'polypeptide(L)'
;MAVDLVIPVPVHSKRLKNRGYNQVSTFAKEITNSLGADYIENVLTKVVHNETQVFQSKKERWRSVQHSFKLTNTVCVLNKNVLLVDDLITTGSTVKACVQNLNKGKPKSISLATIAITDTVFH
;
A
#
# COMPACT_ATOMS: atom_id res chain seq x y z
N MET A 1 -16.69 9.61 8.30
CA MET A 1 -16.02 9.30 7.04
C MET A 1 -16.56 8.00 6.49
N ALA A 2 -17.01 7.99 5.28
CA ALA A 2 -17.49 6.76 4.63
C ALA A 2 -16.29 6.06 3.97
N VAL A 3 -16.11 4.79 4.29
CA VAL A 3 -15.11 3.94 3.65
C VAL A 3 -15.83 2.74 3.03
N ASP A 4 -15.60 2.54 1.75
CA ASP A 4 -16.23 1.43 1.02
C ASP A 4 -15.32 0.21 0.94
N LEU A 5 -14.01 0.44 0.85
CA LEU A 5 -13.04 -0.60 0.57
C LEU A 5 -11.75 -0.35 1.37
N VAL A 6 -11.27 -1.39 2.03
CA VAL A 6 -9.99 -1.38 2.75
C VAL A 6 -8.99 -2.24 2.00
N ILE A 7 -7.84 -1.67 1.68
CA ILE A 7 -6.78 -2.32 0.90
C ILE A 7 -5.48 -2.24 1.69
N PRO A 8 -4.81 -3.37 1.96
CA PRO A 8 -3.49 -3.34 2.57
C PRO A 8 -2.42 -3.04 1.54
N VAL A 9 -1.37 -2.33 1.97
CA VAL A 9 -0.15 -2.20 1.18
C VAL A 9 0.49 -3.58 1.09
N PRO A 10 0.82 -4.05 -0.13
CA PRO A 10 1.38 -5.40 -0.26
C PRO A 10 2.77 -5.49 0.34
N VAL A 11 3.02 -6.62 1.02
CA VAL A 11 4.31 -6.92 1.65
C VAL A 11 5.03 -7.94 0.78
N HIS A 12 6.34 -7.76 0.62
CA HIS A 12 7.16 -8.72 -0.11
C HIS A 12 7.07 -10.10 0.56
N SER A 13 6.93 -11.15 -0.23
CA SER A 13 6.75 -12.52 0.26
C SER A 13 7.84 -12.97 1.22
N LYS A 14 9.09 -12.57 0.97
CA LYS A 14 10.23 -12.87 1.83
C LYS A 14 10.07 -12.25 3.22
N ARG A 15 9.58 -11.00 3.26
CA ARG A 15 9.34 -10.27 4.50
C ARG A 15 8.20 -10.87 5.30
N LEU A 16 7.14 -11.29 4.62
CA LEU A 16 6.01 -11.99 5.21
C LEU A 16 6.43 -13.31 5.84
N LYS A 17 7.28 -14.05 5.14
CA LYS A 17 7.80 -15.33 5.59
C LYS A 17 8.63 -15.18 6.88
N ASN A 18 9.44 -14.14 6.97
CA ASN A 18 10.27 -13.86 8.14
C ASN A 18 9.44 -13.47 9.37
N ARG A 19 8.29 -12.85 9.17
CA ARG A 19 7.41 -12.43 10.27
C ARG A 19 6.47 -13.51 10.75
N GLY A 20 6.25 -14.55 9.94
CA GLY A 20 5.31 -15.62 10.24
C GLY A 20 3.84 -15.24 10.03
N TYR A 21 3.50 -13.98 9.91
CA TYR A 21 2.16 -13.50 9.59
C TYR A 21 2.21 -12.07 9.05
N ASN A 22 1.13 -11.65 8.38
CA ASN A 22 1.02 -10.30 7.85
C ASN A 22 0.30 -9.40 8.86
N GLN A 23 1.05 -8.57 9.57
CA GLN A 23 0.51 -7.61 10.53
C GLN A 23 -0.46 -6.63 9.88
N VAL A 24 -0.16 -6.22 8.66
CA VAL A 24 -1.01 -5.27 7.92
C VAL A 24 -2.39 -5.87 7.66
N SER A 25 -2.44 -7.14 7.25
CA SER A 25 -3.71 -7.83 7.02
C SER A 25 -4.55 -7.91 8.29
N THR A 26 -3.96 -8.25 9.42
CA THR A 26 -4.66 -8.33 10.70
C THR A 26 -5.25 -6.98 11.09
N PHE A 27 -4.43 -5.93 11.02
CA PHE A 27 -4.85 -4.57 11.33
C PHE A 27 -5.95 -4.09 10.38
N ALA A 28 -5.79 -4.35 9.09
CA ALA A 28 -6.77 -3.97 8.08
C ALA A 28 -8.12 -4.66 8.29
N LYS A 29 -8.11 -5.93 8.66
CA LYS A 29 -9.34 -6.68 8.93
C LYS A 29 -10.08 -6.13 10.14
N GLU A 30 -9.36 -5.74 11.18
CA GLU A 30 -9.97 -5.12 12.36
C GLU A 30 -10.63 -3.79 12.01
N ILE A 31 -9.95 -2.94 11.23
CA ILE A 31 -10.50 -1.68 10.76
C ILE A 31 -11.73 -1.92 9.90
N THR A 32 -11.66 -2.90 9.01
CA THR A 32 -12.77 -3.26 8.12
C THR A 32 -14.03 -3.60 8.91
N ASN A 33 -13.88 -4.43 9.94
CA ASN A 33 -14.99 -4.82 10.80
C ASN A 33 -15.59 -3.61 11.52
N SER A 34 -14.76 -2.68 11.99
CA SER A 34 -15.23 -1.48 12.68
C SER A 34 -15.96 -0.52 11.75
N LEU A 35 -15.56 -0.44 10.49
CA LEU A 35 -16.12 0.51 9.53
C LEU A 35 -17.28 -0.05 8.70
N GLY A 36 -17.49 -1.38 8.73
CA GLY A 36 -18.47 -2.02 7.87
C GLY A 36 -18.13 -1.97 6.40
N ALA A 37 -16.83 -1.88 6.08
CA ALA A 37 -16.34 -1.83 4.69
C ALA A 37 -15.99 -3.24 4.19
N ASP A 38 -15.64 -3.33 2.91
CA ASP A 38 -15.11 -4.56 2.33
C ASP A 38 -13.58 -4.56 2.43
N TYR A 39 -13.01 -5.75 2.64
CA TYR A 39 -11.57 -5.93 2.69
C TYR A 39 -11.11 -6.79 1.52
N ILE A 40 -10.20 -6.28 0.69
CA ILE A 40 -9.67 -7.01 -0.47
C ILE A 40 -8.14 -6.89 -0.49
N GLU A 41 -7.45 -8.03 -0.42
CA GLU A 41 -5.99 -8.05 -0.31
C GLU A 41 -5.26 -7.83 -1.62
N ASN A 42 -5.76 -8.37 -2.73
CA ASN A 42 -4.99 -8.49 -3.96
C ASN A 42 -5.30 -7.39 -4.98
N VAL A 43 -5.70 -6.22 -4.52
CA VAL A 43 -5.93 -5.06 -5.40
C VAL A 43 -4.60 -4.46 -5.87
N LEU A 44 -3.67 -4.31 -4.94
CA LEU A 44 -2.30 -3.92 -5.24
C LEU A 44 -1.39 -5.13 -5.03
N THR A 45 -0.47 -5.35 -5.96
CA THR A 45 0.55 -6.39 -5.83
C THR A 45 1.92 -5.77 -5.93
N LYS A 46 2.87 -6.35 -5.23
CA LYS A 46 4.26 -5.93 -5.32
C LYS A 46 4.97 -6.72 -6.40
N VAL A 47 5.55 -6.00 -7.34
CA VAL A 47 6.32 -6.60 -8.43
C VAL A 47 7.73 -6.88 -7.94
N VAL A 48 8.23 -8.11 -8.17
CA VAL A 48 9.58 -8.48 -7.80
C VAL A 48 10.53 -8.00 -8.89
N HIS A 49 11.53 -7.21 -8.51
CA HIS A 49 12.58 -6.77 -9.42
C HIS A 49 13.88 -7.52 -9.10
N ASN A 50 14.71 -7.73 -10.13
CA ASN A 50 16.06 -8.23 -9.93
C ASN A 50 16.90 -7.25 -9.10
N GLU A 51 17.61 -7.78 -8.13
CA GLU A 51 18.15 -7.05 -6.99
C GLU A 51 19.42 -6.23 -7.26
N THR A 52 19.94 -6.23 -8.46
CA THR A 52 21.24 -5.63 -8.74
C THR A 52 21.18 -4.27 -9.42
N GLN A 53 20.07 -3.56 -9.25
CA GLN A 53 19.94 -2.24 -9.84
C GLN A 53 20.69 -1.20 -9.03
N VAL A 54 21.67 -0.58 -9.68
CA VAL A 54 22.35 0.58 -9.14
C VAL A 54 21.65 1.83 -9.67
N PHE A 55 21.14 2.66 -8.78
CA PHE A 55 20.46 3.88 -9.17
C PHE A 55 21.43 5.04 -9.19
N GLN A 56 21.50 5.74 -10.31
CA GLN A 56 22.37 6.89 -10.48
C GLN A 56 21.76 8.19 -9.96
N SER A 57 20.43 8.20 -9.74
CA SER A 57 19.74 9.41 -9.30
C SER A 57 18.54 9.07 -8.43
N LYS A 58 18.06 10.08 -7.69
CA LYS A 58 16.81 9.97 -6.93
C LYS A 58 15.62 9.74 -7.84
N LYS A 59 15.65 10.30 -9.04
CA LYS A 59 14.59 10.16 -10.03
C LYS A 59 14.46 8.71 -10.51
N GLU A 60 15.59 8.05 -10.79
CA GLU A 60 15.59 6.63 -11.17
C GLU A 60 15.08 5.75 -10.05
N ARG A 61 15.51 6.03 -8.82
CA ARG A 61 15.04 5.32 -7.63
C ARG A 61 13.53 5.46 -7.46
N TRP A 62 13.02 6.67 -7.64
CA TRP A 62 11.58 6.93 -7.53
C TRP A 62 10.80 6.19 -8.62
N ARG A 63 11.28 6.19 -9.86
CA ARG A 63 10.66 5.41 -10.94
C ARG A 63 10.62 3.93 -10.62
N SER A 64 11.69 3.39 -10.05
CA SER A 64 11.74 2.00 -9.62
C SER A 64 10.69 1.71 -8.55
N VAL A 65 10.54 2.60 -7.57
CA VAL A 65 9.52 2.45 -6.52
C VAL A 65 8.12 2.49 -7.11
N GLN A 66 7.84 3.42 -8.04
CA GLN A 66 6.54 3.51 -8.71
C GLN A 66 6.18 2.22 -9.44
N HIS A 67 7.16 1.60 -10.12
CA HIS A 67 6.96 0.38 -10.88
C HIS A 67 7.03 -0.89 -10.02
N SER A 68 7.29 -0.75 -8.73
CA SER A 68 7.29 -1.87 -7.79
C SER A 68 5.90 -2.34 -7.40
N PHE A 69 4.88 -1.55 -7.71
CA PHE A 69 3.49 -1.87 -7.36
C PHE A 69 2.63 -1.87 -8.62
N LYS A 70 1.67 -2.77 -8.65
CA LYS A 70 0.76 -2.92 -9.77
C LYS A 70 -0.67 -3.00 -9.27
N LEU A 71 -1.57 -2.28 -9.93
CA LEU A 71 -3.00 -2.38 -9.69
C LEU A 71 -3.53 -3.56 -10.50
N THR A 72 -3.98 -4.60 -9.81
CA THR A 72 -4.43 -5.84 -10.45
C THR A 72 -5.94 -5.92 -10.62
N ASN A 73 -6.69 -5.15 -9.85
CA ASN A 73 -8.14 -5.12 -9.94
C ASN A 73 -8.64 -3.69 -9.98
N THR A 74 -8.81 -3.15 -11.18
CA THR A 74 -9.22 -1.76 -11.37
C THR A 74 -10.69 -1.54 -11.07
N VAL A 75 -11.52 -2.55 -11.32
CA VAL A 75 -12.97 -2.41 -11.21
C VAL A 75 -13.42 -2.22 -9.77
N CYS A 76 -12.78 -2.91 -8.82
CA CYS A 76 -13.20 -2.86 -7.43
C CYS A 76 -12.94 -1.51 -6.77
N VAL A 77 -12.02 -0.69 -7.29
CA VAL A 77 -11.71 0.63 -6.73
C VAL A 77 -12.47 1.76 -7.40
N LEU A 78 -13.08 1.50 -8.57
CA LEU A 78 -13.77 2.52 -9.34
C LEU A 78 -14.86 3.20 -8.50
N ASN A 79 -14.76 4.50 -8.34
CA ASN A 79 -15.76 5.31 -7.63
C ASN A 79 -15.94 4.95 -6.16
N LYS A 80 -14.95 4.30 -5.56
CA LYS A 80 -14.98 3.88 -4.15
C LYS A 80 -14.18 4.81 -3.26
N ASN A 81 -14.62 4.95 -2.02
CA ASN A 81 -13.81 5.56 -0.96
C ASN A 81 -12.89 4.49 -0.41
N VAL A 82 -11.61 4.59 -0.72
CA VAL A 82 -10.60 3.59 -0.41
C VAL A 82 -9.81 4.00 0.83
N LEU A 83 -9.62 3.08 1.75
CA LEU A 83 -8.68 3.21 2.86
C LEU A 83 -7.49 2.30 2.60
N LEU A 84 -6.33 2.90 2.41
CA LEU A 84 -5.06 2.18 2.25
C LEU A 84 -4.44 1.99 3.63
N VAL A 85 -4.04 0.77 3.95
CA VAL A 85 -3.48 0.43 5.27
C VAL A 85 -2.04 -0.03 5.12
N ASP A 86 -1.15 0.56 5.91
CA ASP A 86 0.26 0.18 5.97
C ASP A 86 0.67 -0.05 7.42
N ASP A 87 1.75 -0.79 7.67
CA ASP A 87 2.22 -1.06 9.01
C ASP A 87 3.15 0.04 9.52
N LEU A 88 4.05 0.51 8.68
CA LEU A 88 5.08 1.46 9.06
C LEU A 88 5.36 2.43 7.92
N ILE A 89 5.25 3.71 8.21
CA ILE A 89 5.61 4.75 7.26
C ILE A 89 6.91 5.39 7.71
N THR A 90 7.93 5.35 6.85
CA THR A 90 9.23 5.98 7.09
C THR A 90 9.40 7.22 6.23
N THR A 91 9.43 7.06 4.91
CA THR A 91 9.62 8.17 3.96
C THR A 91 8.34 8.53 3.22
N GLY A 92 7.36 7.65 3.22
CA GLY A 92 6.14 7.81 2.45
C GLY A 92 6.25 7.41 0.98
N SER A 93 7.43 7.00 0.51
CA SER A 93 7.63 6.64 -0.90
C SER A 93 6.76 5.47 -1.33
N THR A 94 6.66 4.43 -0.50
CA THR A 94 5.83 3.26 -0.78
C THR A 94 4.36 3.64 -0.86
N VAL A 95 3.88 4.42 0.10
CA VAL A 95 2.49 4.88 0.14
C VAL A 95 2.18 5.72 -1.10
N LYS A 96 3.07 6.64 -1.45
CA LYS A 96 2.91 7.49 -2.63
C LYS A 96 2.81 6.67 -3.91
N ALA A 97 3.64 5.64 -4.05
CA ALA A 97 3.60 4.73 -5.20
C ALA A 97 2.28 3.96 -5.25
N CYS A 98 1.79 3.48 -4.12
CA CYS A 98 0.51 2.78 -4.03
C CYS A 98 -0.66 3.71 -4.40
N VAL A 99 -0.65 4.94 -3.90
CA VAL A 99 -1.68 5.93 -4.22
C VAL A 99 -1.71 6.23 -5.71
N GLN A 100 -0.56 6.41 -6.33
CA GLN A 100 -0.48 6.66 -7.77
C GLN A 100 -1.02 5.48 -8.58
N ASN A 101 -0.75 4.26 -8.16
CA ASN A 101 -1.29 3.08 -8.82
C ASN A 101 -2.80 2.95 -8.61
N LEU A 102 -3.29 3.21 -7.40
CA LEU A 102 -4.72 3.19 -7.11
C LEU A 102 -5.49 4.20 -7.94
N ASN A 103 -4.91 5.38 -8.17
CA ASN A 103 -5.55 6.42 -8.97
C ASN A 103 -5.81 6.00 -10.42
N LYS A 104 -5.09 5.03 -10.93
CA LYS A 104 -5.36 4.46 -12.26
C LYS A 104 -6.73 3.79 -12.33
N GLY A 105 -7.24 3.31 -11.21
CA GLY A 105 -8.58 2.71 -11.10
C GLY A 105 -9.69 3.71 -10.82
N LYS A 106 -9.39 4.99 -10.73
CA LYS A 106 -10.33 6.10 -10.54
C LYS A 106 -11.19 5.94 -9.28
N PRO A 107 -10.58 5.83 -8.08
CA PRO A 107 -11.33 5.83 -6.85
C PRO A 107 -11.97 7.20 -6.59
N LYS A 108 -13.00 7.22 -5.76
CA LYS A 108 -13.62 8.47 -5.35
C LYS A 108 -12.74 9.24 -4.37
N SER A 109 -12.11 8.52 -3.44
CA SER A 109 -11.16 9.08 -2.49
C SER A 109 -10.19 8.01 -2.02
N ILE A 110 -9.01 8.44 -1.55
CA ILE A 110 -8.03 7.56 -0.93
C ILE A 110 -7.63 8.18 0.42
N SER A 111 -7.79 7.40 1.48
CA SER A 111 -7.33 7.76 2.82
C SER A 111 -6.27 6.76 3.26
N LEU A 112 -5.47 7.12 4.25
CA LEU A 112 -4.37 6.30 4.74
C LEU A 112 -4.53 6.02 6.22
N ALA A 113 -4.33 4.76 6.61
CA ALA A 113 -4.20 4.36 8.00
C ALA A 113 -2.90 3.60 8.18
N THR A 114 -2.23 3.81 9.30
CA THR A 114 -0.98 3.15 9.61
C THR A 114 -0.94 2.75 11.07
N ILE A 115 -0.27 1.63 11.36
CA ILE A 115 -0.03 1.18 12.73
C ILE A 115 0.98 2.10 13.43
N ALA A 116 2.03 2.50 12.70
CA ALA A 116 3.08 3.34 13.25
C ALA A 116 3.72 4.21 12.18
N ILE A 117 4.17 5.37 12.60
CA ILE A 117 4.96 6.26 11.76
C ILE A 117 6.30 6.45 12.46
N THR A 118 7.40 6.10 11.78
CA THR A 118 8.72 6.49 12.23
C THR A 118 9.15 7.71 11.46
N ASP A 119 9.64 8.69 12.18
CA ASP A 119 10.10 9.93 11.57
C ASP A 119 11.47 10.26 12.11
N THR A 120 12.47 9.97 11.29
CA THR A 120 13.85 10.31 11.61
C THR A 120 14.12 11.81 11.49
N VAL A 121 13.19 12.55 10.93
CA VAL A 121 13.30 13.99 10.73
C VAL A 121 13.06 14.76 12.02
N PHE A 122 12.36 14.16 12.98
CA PHE A 122 12.03 14.79 14.25
C PHE A 122 13.15 14.73 15.30
N HIS A 123 14.29 14.23 14.94
CA HIS A 123 15.42 14.15 15.86
C HIS A 123 16.35 15.35 15.76
#